data_3d701f7f374c8b98937147ac2e745e8b
#
_entry.id   3d701f7f374c8b98937147ac2e745e8b
#
_cell.length_a   1.000
_cell.length_b   1.000
_cell.length_c   1.000
_cell.angle_alpha   90.00
_cell.angle_beta   90.00
_cell.angle_gamma   90.00
#
_symmetry.space_group_name_H-M   'P 1'
#
loop_
_entity.id
_entity.type
_entity.pdbx_description
1 polymer ?
#
loop_
_entity_poly.entity_id
_entity_poly.type
_entity_poly.pdbx_seq_one_letter_code
_entity_poly.pdbx_strand_id
1 'polypeptide(L)'
;LGYFGERDDQPPLNIDYLKGLNFLLNEQTDQAVEHFLKMVRVDSTTIETHFALGNLFRKRGEVNRAIRIHQNIIARPDISDEQRDQAFYSLAKDYYHAGLLDRAEVLFRRLSVDSLFQTQSLYSLTEIYEIEREWTKCINCAEKLSKVTRKSFDLQISHYLCELAEIAITNGDVKKSLKFISSAKKLKTMTLRTDLVKARCEKLEKSYTNAIKIYRDIIQNSAYLITEALPELVDLHKQLTTLEELNDFIKRLSQSNQKLSRDIGYTVIINNINGISSLDDCVNSYIENDSILKEFLDISHDKKDMLRIETISMDKIKRSLSKLARSTPRYQCESCGFSSQKLLWLCPSCKQWETQRPFSNVQFDSILQRMPLISD
;
A
#
# COMPACT_ATOMS: atom_id res chain seq x y z
N LEU A 1 -28.04 62.29 -16.77
CA LEU A 1 -27.52 61.50 -15.66
C LEU A 1 -26.96 60.22 -16.23
N GLY A 2 -25.66 60.25 -16.53
CA GLY A 2 -24.96 59.10 -17.13
C GLY A 2 -24.46 58.16 -16.06
N TYR A 3 -24.79 56.90 -16.12
CA TYR A 3 -24.10 55.83 -15.42
C TYR A 3 -22.92 55.40 -16.28
N PHE A 4 -21.72 55.76 -15.86
CA PHE A 4 -20.48 55.14 -16.36
C PHE A 4 -20.36 53.77 -15.67
N GLY A 5 -20.59 52.70 -16.41
CA GLY A 5 -20.23 51.37 -16.00
C GLY A 5 -18.69 51.26 -15.99
N GLU A 6 -18.12 50.90 -14.86
CA GLU A 6 -16.74 50.42 -14.74
C GLU A 6 -16.59 49.21 -15.66
N ARG A 7 -15.76 49.35 -16.70
CA ARG A 7 -15.29 48.21 -17.46
C ARG A 7 -14.32 47.43 -16.57
N ASP A 8 -14.72 46.21 -16.28
CA ASP A 8 -13.85 45.18 -15.72
C ASP A 8 -12.72 44.94 -16.75
N ASP A 9 -11.59 45.64 -16.57
CA ASP A 9 -10.37 45.44 -17.36
C ASP A 9 -9.70 44.10 -16.93
N GLN A 10 -10.34 42.99 -17.26
CA GLN A 10 -9.63 41.73 -17.30
C GLN A 10 -8.65 41.77 -18.46
N PRO A 11 -7.34 41.56 -18.25
CA PRO A 11 -6.37 41.56 -19.33
C PRO A 11 -6.81 40.52 -20.40
N PRO A 12 -6.73 40.86 -21.70
CA PRO A 12 -7.18 39.94 -22.75
C PRO A 12 -6.42 38.63 -22.63
N LEU A 13 -7.17 37.53 -22.55
CA LEU A 13 -6.64 36.17 -22.57
C LEU A 13 -5.62 36.04 -23.71
N ASN A 14 -4.36 35.80 -23.37
CA ASN A 14 -3.30 35.69 -24.37
C ASN A 14 -3.55 34.45 -25.25
N ILE A 15 -3.93 34.70 -26.53
CA ILE A 15 -4.27 33.64 -27.49
C ILE A 15 -3.14 32.62 -27.65
N ASP A 16 -1.90 33.07 -27.56
CA ASP A 16 -0.75 32.17 -27.64
C ASP A 16 -0.59 31.30 -26.41
N TYR A 17 -0.98 31.78 -25.22
CA TYR A 17 -1.07 30.94 -24.03
C TYR A 17 -2.12 29.81 -24.19
N LEU A 18 -3.29 30.14 -24.75
CA LEU A 18 -4.33 29.15 -25.07
C LEU A 18 -3.88 28.12 -26.09
N LYS A 19 -3.10 28.51 -27.11
CA LYS A 19 -2.49 27.55 -28.06
C LYS A 19 -1.53 26.59 -27.34
N GLY A 20 -0.68 27.10 -26.45
CA GLY A 20 0.20 26.27 -25.64
C GLY A 20 -0.56 25.25 -24.77
N LEU A 21 -1.67 25.67 -24.14
CA LEU A 21 -2.56 24.78 -23.41
C LEU A 21 -3.23 23.72 -24.31
N ASN A 22 -3.64 24.08 -25.54
CA ASN A 22 -4.21 23.13 -26.48
C ASN A 22 -3.20 22.03 -26.86
N PHE A 23 -1.92 22.33 -27.03
CA PHE A 23 -0.90 21.31 -27.23
C PHE A 23 -0.81 20.36 -26.03
N LEU A 24 -0.97 20.87 -24.80
CA LEU A 24 -1.00 20.03 -23.60
C LEU A 24 -2.22 19.11 -23.53
N LEU A 25 -3.39 19.64 -23.87
CA LEU A 25 -4.64 18.87 -23.88
C LEU A 25 -4.61 17.73 -24.91
N ASN A 26 -3.87 17.95 -26.02
CA ASN A 26 -3.68 16.95 -27.08
C ASN A 26 -2.43 16.06 -26.85
N GLU A 27 -1.88 16.03 -25.63
CA GLU A 27 -0.69 15.23 -25.25
C GLU A 27 0.58 15.55 -26.08
N GLN A 28 0.61 16.68 -26.77
CA GLN A 28 1.72 17.13 -27.61
C GLN A 28 2.72 17.96 -26.77
N THR A 29 3.33 17.34 -25.77
CA THR A 29 4.18 18.01 -24.78
C THR A 29 5.40 18.72 -25.38
N ASP A 30 6.01 18.20 -26.46
CA ASP A 30 7.17 18.82 -27.13
C ASP A 30 6.79 20.13 -27.82
N GLN A 31 5.66 20.14 -28.51
CA GLN A 31 5.14 21.34 -29.17
C GLN A 31 4.72 22.40 -28.16
N ALA A 32 4.14 21.97 -27.02
CA ALA A 32 3.81 22.87 -25.92
C ALA A 32 5.07 23.56 -25.36
N VAL A 33 6.14 22.79 -25.09
CA VAL A 33 7.42 23.34 -24.60
C VAL A 33 8.02 24.33 -25.58
N GLU A 34 8.09 23.97 -26.88
CA GLU A 34 8.65 24.85 -27.90
C GLU A 34 7.83 26.16 -28.00
N HIS A 35 6.49 26.05 -27.95
CA HIS A 35 5.60 27.20 -28.01
C HIS A 35 5.76 28.11 -26.78
N PHE A 36 5.77 27.58 -25.58
CA PHE A 36 5.99 28.37 -24.36
C PHE A 36 7.40 28.97 -24.30
N LEU A 37 8.43 28.28 -24.78
CA LEU A 37 9.78 28.86 -24.89
C LEU A 37 9.83 30.05 -25.85
N LYS A 38 9.09 30.02 -26.98
CA LYS A 38 8.97 31.17 -27.86
C LYS A 38 8.28 32.35 -27.18
N MET A 39 7.19 32.06 -26.44
CA MET A 39 6.46 33.11 -25.71
C MET A 39 7.36 33.79 -24.65
N VAL A 40 8.08 33.03 -23.84
CA VAL A 40 9.02 33.56 -22.82
C VAL A 40 10.12 34.45 -23.45
N ARG A 41 10.55 34.17 -24.69
CA ARG A 41 11.52 34.98 -25.40
C ARG A 41 10.94 36.30 -25.92
N VAL A 42 9.66 36.31 -26.29
CA VAL A 42 8.96 37.48 -26.82
C VAL A 42 8.43 38.35 -25.69
N ASP A 43 7.84 37.75 -24.67
CA ASP A 43 7.30 38.42 -23.48
C ASP A 43 7.73 37.71 -22.22
N SER A 44 8.79 38.22 -21.59
CA SER A 44 9.35 37.69 -20.34
C SER A 44 8.53 38.08 -19.10
N THR A 45 7.44 38.83 -19.27
CA THR A 45 6.69 39.42 -18.15
C THR A 45 5.59 38.50 -17.63
N THR A 46 5.10 37.56 -18.41
CA THR A 46 3.98 36.70 -18.04
C THR A 46 4.43 35.56 -17.09
N ILE A 47 4.15 35.72 -15.81
CA ILE A 47 4.47 34.75 -14.75
C ILE A 47 3.81 33.39 -15.00
N GLU A 48 2.56 33.41 -15.48
CA GLU A 48 1.76 32.22 -15.82
C GLU A 48 2.46 31.33 -16.85
N THR A 49 3.08 31.93 -17.87
CA THR A 49 3.85 31.21 -18.89
C THR A 49 5.07 30.52 -18.28
N HIS A 50 5.75 31.19 -17.32
CA HIS A 50 6.88 30.58 -16.61
C HIS A 50 6.43 29.41 -15.72
N PHE A 51 5.29 29.52 -15.00
CA PHE A 51 4.72 28.40 -14.25
C PHE A 51 4.37 27.21 -15.16
N ALA A 52 3.71 27.48 -16.30
CA ALA A 52 3.37 26.44 -17.26
C ALA A 52 4.62 25.72 -17.77
N LEU A 53 5.65 26.48 -18.15
CA LEU A 53 6.91 25.94 -18.66
C LEU A 53 7.67 25.15 -17.58
N GLY A 54 7.75 25.65 -16.34
CA GLY A 54 8.36 24.93 -15.23
C GLY A 54 7.65 23.60 -14.95
N ASN A 55 6.34 23.61 -14.91
CA ASN A 55 5.53 22.40 -14.72
C ASN A 55 5.72 21.38 -15.85
N LEU A 56 5.87 21.84 -17.11
CA LEU A 56 6.16 21.00 -18.26
C LEU A 56 7.53 20.33 -18.15
N PHE A 57 8.56 21.09 -17.81
CA PHE A 57 9.90 20.52 -17.61
C PHE A 57 9.89 19.44 -16.52
N ARG A 58 9.16 19.67 -15.42
CA ARG A 58 9.00 18.63 -14.38
C ARG A 58 8.31 17.38 -14.93
N LYS A 59 7.21 17.52 -15.67
CA LYS A 59 6.50 16.37 -16.29
C LYS A 59 7.38 15.59 -17.27
N ARG A 60 8.30 16.25 -17.96
CA ARG A 60 9.28 15.62 -18.85
C ARG A 60 10.49 15.01 -18.13
N GLY A 61 10.57 15.13 -16.80
CA GLY A 61 11.73 14.68 -16.03
C GLY A 61 12.93 15.64 -16.07
N GLU A 62 12.80 16.82 -16.75
CA GLU A 62 13.83 17.85 -16.81
C GLU A 62 13.84 18.72 -15.55
N VAL A 63 13.90 18.07 -14.38
CA VAL A 63 13.63 18.68 -13.07
C VAL A 63 14.56 19.84 -12.78
N ASN A 64 15.84 19.78 -13.18
CA ASN A 64 16.80 20.87 -12.98
C ASN A 64 16.39 22.16 -13.70
N ARG A 65 15.75 22.06 -14.87
CA ARG A 65 15.21 23.23 -15.57
C ARG A 65 13.99 23.79 -14.86
N ALA A 66 13.09 22.94 -14.38
CA ALA A 66 11.94 23.34 -13.59
C ALA A 66 12.35 24.11 -12.35
N ILE A 67 13.31 23.57 -11.57
CA ILE A 67 13.87 24.23 -10.37
C ILE A 67 14.36 25.64 -10.68
N ARG A 68 15.17 25.81 -11.75
CA ARG A 68 15.68 27.13 -12.13
C ARG A 68 14.59 28.13 -12.46
N ILE A 69 13.54 27.68 -13.19
CA ILE A 69 12.41 28.54 -13.53
C ILE A 69 11.66 28.98 -12.28
N HIS A 70 11.28 28.03 -11.40
CA HIS A 70 10.53 28.40 -10.20
C HIS A 70 11.36 29.23 -9.21
N GLN A 71 12.69 29.01 -9.12
CA GLN A 71 13.59 29.88 -8.36
C GLN A 71 13.64 31.31 -8.93
N ASN A 72 13.69 31.44 -10.26
CA ASN A 72 13.67 32.76 -10.91
C ASN A 72 12.36 33.50 -10.66
N ILE A 73 11.21 32.79 -10.64
CA ILE A 73 9.92 33.41 -10.27
C ILE A 73 9.98 33.93 -8.83
N ILE A 74 10.46 33.14 -7.87
CA ILE A 74 10.55 33.51 -6.45
C ILE A 74 11.45 34.75 -6.26
N ALA A 75 12.49 34.89 -7.06
CA ALA A 75 13.44 36.01 -6.98
C ALA A 75 12.90 37.34 -7.52
N ARG A 76 11.76 37.34 -8.20
CA ARG A 76 11.13 38.57 -8.71
C ARG A 76 10.57 39.42 -7.57
N PRO A 77 10.79 40.76 -7.58
CA PRO A 77 10.27 41.64 -6.55
C PRO A 77 8.79 42.00 -6.72
N ASP A 78 8.26 41.86 -7.93
CA ASP A 78 6.96 42.34 -8.40
C ASP A 78 5.84 41.28 -8.33
N ILE A 79 6.07 40.14 -7.69
CA ILE A 79 5.07 39.08 -7.56
C ILE A 79 4.23 39.24 -6.30
N SER A 80 2.95 38.90 -6.40
CA SER A 80 2.05 38.86 -5.24
C SER A 80 2.44 37.74 -4.26
N ASP A 81 1.96 37.80 -3.03
CA ASP A 81 2.20 36.78 -2.03
C ASP A 81 1.59 35.45 -2.46
N GLU A 82 0.45 35.44 -3.13
CA GLU A 82 -0.18 34.24 -3.69
C GLU A 82 0.67 33.61 -4.79
N GLN A 83 1.20 34.41 -5.72
CA GLN A 83 2.10 33.94 -6.77
C GLN A 83 3.42 33.42 -6.17
N ARG A 84 3.88 34.04 -5.10
CA ARG A 84 5.07 33.60 -4.35
C ARG A 84 4.83 32.25 -3.69
N ASP A 85 3.70 32.04 -3.05
CA ASP A 85 3.31 30.75 -2.46
C ASP A 85 3.15 29.66 -3.54
N GLN A 86 2.55 30.00 -4.69
CA GLN A 86 2.46 29.11 -5.83
C GLN A 86 3.85 28.68 -6.35
N ALA A 87 4.79 29.65 -6.40
CA ALA A 87 6.17 29.37 -6.81
C ALA A 87 6.91 28.48 -5.80
N PHE A 88 6.74 28.73 -4.50
CA PHE A 88 7.26 27.84 -3.46
C PHE A 88 6.68 26.44 -3.53
N TYR A 89 5.37 26.32 -3.75
CA TYR A 89 4.72 25.03 -3.89
C TYR A 89 5.24 24.27 -5.14
N SER A 90 5.37 24.97 -6.27
CA SER A 90 5.92 24.38 -7.50
C SER A 90 7.37 23.95 -7.34
N LEU A 91 8.20 24.77 -6.70
CA LEU A 91 9.59 24.44 -6.38
C LEU A 91 9.71 23.26 -5.41
N ALA A 92 8.82 23.19 -4.40
CA ALA A 92 8.77 22.07 -3.49
C ALA A 92 8.46 20.75 -4.22
N LYS A 93 7.52 20.79 -5.17
CA LYS A 93 7.23 19.64 -6.05
C LYS A 93 8.41 19.27 -6.94
N ASP A 94 9.15 20.26 -7.45
CA ASP A 94 10.36 19.96 -8.23
C ASP A 94 11.41 19.26 -7.38
N TYR A 95 11.66 19.74 -6.15
CA TYR A 95 12.59 19.08 -5.23
C TYR A 95 12.13 17.67 -4.86
N TYR A 96 10.83 17.47 -4.64
CA TYR A 96 10.26 16.14 -4.39
C TYR A 96 10.53 15.19 -5.56
N HIS A 97 10.26 15.62 -6.80
CA HIS A 97 10.53 14.82 -8.01
C HIS A 97 12.03 14.61 -8.28
N ALA A 98 12.89 15.50 -7.80
CA ALA A 98 14.34 15.34 -7.85
C ALA A 98 14.88 14.40 -6.76
N GLY A 99 14.04 13.92 -5.84
CA GLY A 99 14.47 13.12 -4.68
C GLY A 99 15.13 13.95 -3.56
N LEU A 100 15.10 15.28 -3.65
CA LEU A 100 15.65 16.21 -2.65
C LEU A 100 14.62 16.46 -1.54
N LEU A 101 14.30 15.40 -0.79
CA LEU A 101 13.18 15.38 0.16
C LEU A 101 13.33 16.43 1.27
N ASP A 102 14.55 16.62 1.81
CA ASP A 102 14.81 17.62 2.85
C ASP A 102 14.45 19.05 2.39
N ARG A 103 14.79 19.39 1.12
CA ARG A 103 14.48 20.70 0.56
C ARG A 103 12.99 20.85 0.29
N ALA A 104 12.34 19.80 -0.18
CA ALA A 104 10.90 19.79 -0.37
C ALA A 104 10.16 19.94 0.97
N GLU A 105 10.58 19.22 2.02
CA GLU A 105 10.02 19.32 3.37
C GLU A 105 10.01 20.75 3.87
N VAL A 106 11.14 21.47 3.78
CA VAL A 106 11.25 22.87 4.25
C VAL A 106 10.19 23.77 3.61
N LEU A 107 10.00 23.66 2.28
CA LEU A 107 9.04 24.48 1.57
C LEU A 107 7.59 24.08 1.86
N PHE A 108 7.29 22.79 1.86
CA PHE A 108 5.94 22.31 2.19
C PHE A 108 5.57 22.64 3.65
N ARG A 109 6.51 22.58 4.60
CA ARG A 109 6.26 22.99 5.99
C ARG A 109 5.91 24.47 6.08
N ARG A 110 6.61 25.34 5.35
CA ARG A 110 6.25 26.77 5.25
C ARG A 110 4.82 26.94 4.76
N LEU A 111 4.43 26.24 3.69
CA LEU A 111 3.11 26.35 3.07
C LEU A 111 2.00 25.59 3.83
N SER A 112 2.35 24.77 4.83
CA SER A 112 1.38 24.04 5.65
C SER A 112 0.66 24.89 6.68
N VAL A 113 0.94 26.20 6.75
CA VAL A 113 0.35 27.17 7.66
C VAL A 113 -0.11 28.38 6.84
N ASP A 114 -1.38 28.73 6.95
CA ASP A 114 -2.00 29.94 6.39
C ASP A 114 -1.72 30.22 4.89
N SER A 115 -1.66 29.18 4.07
CA SER A 115 -1.47 29.28 2.62
C SER A 115 -2.61 28.65 1.86
N LEU A 116 -2.89 29.14 0.65
CA LEU A 116 -3.81 28.49 -0.31
C LEU A 116 -3.40 27.04 -0.61
N PHE A 117 -2.13 26.71 -0.45
CA PHE A 117 -1.55 25.39 -0.66
C PHE A 117 -1.43 24.54 0.60
N GLN A 118 -2.05 24.96 1.73
CA GLN A 118 -1.97 24.27 3.01
C GLN A 118 -2.31 22.80 2.92
N THR A 119 -3.47 22.47 2.35
CA THR A 119 -3.95 21.10 2.26
C THR A 119 -3.04 20.23 1.38
N GLN A 120 -2.67 20.73 0.20
CA GLN A 120 -1.79 20.02 -0.73
C GLN A 120 -0.39 19.80 -0.14
N SER A 121 0.13 20.81 0.58
CA SER A 121 1.43 20.72 1.26
C SER A 121 1.41 19.69 2.39
N LEU A 122 0.33 19.61 3.17
CA LEU A 122 0.17 18.59 4.21
C LEU A 122 0.12 17.17 3.61
N TYR A 123 -0.55 16.96 2.47
CA TYR A 123 -0.52 15.67 1.76
C TYR A 123 0.91 15.33 1.30
N SER A 124 1.60 16.28 0.66
CA SER A 124 2.98 16.06 0.20
C SER A 124 3.95 15.79 1.37
N LEU A 125 3.78 16.47 2.51
CA LEU A 125 4.54 16.18 3.74
C LEU A 125 4.26 14.76 4.25
N THR A 126 3.01 14.33 4.22
CA THR A 126 2.66 12.96 4.65
C THR A 126 3.36 11.93 3.76
N GLU A 127 3.37 12.12 2.43
CA GLU A 127 4.08 11.23 1.50
C GLU A 127 5.60 11.20 1.77
N ILE A 128 6.23 12.36 2.03
CA ILE A 128 7.64 12.43 2.39
C ILE A 128 7.91 11.65 3.66
N TYR A 129 7.14 11.89 4.72
CA TYR A 129 7.32 11.23 6.01
C TYR A 129 7.01 9.73 5.97
N GLU A 130 6.10 9.27 5.10
CA GLU A 130 5.88 7.84 4.84
C GLU A 130 7.12 7.20 4.18
N ILE A 131 7.75 7.89 3.22
CA ILE A 131 8.99 7.41 2.57
C ILE A 131 10.12 7.33 3.60
N GLU A 132 10.25 8.34 4.46
CA GLU A 132 11.27 8.41 5.51
C GLU A 132 10.94 7.56 6.76
N ARG A 133 9.73 6.99 6.83
CA ARG A 133 9.19 6.24 7.98
C ARG A 133 9.14 7.06 9.27
N GLU A 134 8.94 8.34 9.15
CA GLU A 134 8.79 9.28 10.26
C GLU A 134 7.33 9.32 10.76
N TRP A 135 6.89 8.18 11.31
CA TRP A 135 5.47 7.90 11.62
C TRP A 135 4.85 8.93 12.58
N THR A 136 5.62 9.46 13.50
CA THR A 136 5.12 10.52 14.41
C THR A 136 4.80 11.81 13.64
N LYS A 137 5.62 12.16 12.64
CA LYS A 137 5.35 13.33 11.78
C LYS A 137 4.14 13.04 10.88
N CYS A 138 3.97 11.81 10.39
CA CYS A 138 2.78 11.38 9.64
C CYS A 138 1.49 11.58 10.46
N ILE A 139 1.48 11.15 11.73
CA ILE A 139 0.33 11.34 12.63
C ILE A 139 0.00 12.83 12.76
N ASN A 140 0.99 13.68 13.03
CA ASN A 140 0.79 15.13 13.15
C ASN A 140 0.21 15.75 11.87
N CYS A 141 0.67 15.32 10.69
CA CYS A 141 0.13 15.77 9.40
C CYS A 141 -1.31 15.29 9.20
N ALA A 142 -1.61 14.03 9.51
CA ALA A 142 -2.94 13.46 9.39
C ALA A 142 -3.96 14.15 10.31
N GLU A 143 -3.56 14.49 11.55
CA GLU A 143 -4.39 15.26 12.48
C GLU A 143 -4.67 16.69 11.97
N LYS A 144 -3.67 17.36 11.39
CA LYS A 144 -3.86 18.68 10.76
C LYS A 144 -4.77 18.57 9.53
N LEU A 145 -4.56 17.57 8.67
CA LEU A 145 -5.43 17.31 7.51
C LEU A 145 -6.87 17.07 7.95
N SER A 146 -7.09 16.32 9.01
CA SER A 146 -8.43 16.07 9.55
C SER A 146 -9.14 17.37 9.94
N LYS A 147 -8.41 18.31 10.57
CA LYS A 147 -8.94 19.62 10.97
C LYS A 147 -9.27 20.51 9.76
N VAL A 148 -8.36 20.58 8.79
CA VAL A 148 -8.50 21.46 7.62
C VAL A 148 -9.56 20.93 6.65
N THR A 149 -9.56 19.61 6.38
CA THR A 149 -10.44 19.01 5.36
C THR A 149 -11.77 18.53 5.92
N ARG A 150 -11.91 18.45 7.25
CA ARG A 150 -13.04 17.83 7.98
C ARG A 150 -13.27 16.37 7.60
N LYS A 151 -12.26 15.68 7.09
CA LYS A 151 -12.28 14.25 6.77
C LYS A 151 -11.58 13.47 7.87
N SER A 152 -12.02 12.23 8.13
CA SER A 152 -11.33 11.34 9.06
C SER A 152 -10.09 10.74 8.39
N PHE A 153 -8.98 10.72 9.12
CA PHE A 153 -7.73 10.04 8.79
C PHE A 153 -7.41 8.95 9.83
N ASP A 154 -8.42 8.49 10.58
CA ASP A 154 -8.24 7.51 11.65
C ASP A 154 -7.63 6.20 11.15
N LEU A 155 -7.96 5.78 9.93
CA LEU A 155 -7.38 4.58 9.32
C LEU A 155 -5.86 4.72 9.17
N GLN A 156 -5.39 5.83 8.56
CA GLN A 156 -3.98 6.09 8.35
C GLN A 156 -3.24 6.23 9.70
N ILE A 157 -3.82 7.00 10.64
CA ILE A 157 -3.27 7.18 11.99
C ILE A 157 -3.16 5.83 12.71
N SER A 158 -4.15 4.95 12.58
CA SER A 158 -4.11 3.60 13.16
C SER A 158 -2.93 2.78 12.60
N HIS A 159 -2.68 2.86 11.29
CA HIS A 159 -1.54 2.20 10.67
C HIS A 159 -0.20 2.79 11.11
N TYR A 160 -0.07 4.11 11.21
CA TYR A 160 1.16 4.75 11.71
C TYR A 160 1.45 4.36 13.16
N LEU A 161 0.42 4.26 14.00
CA LEU A 161 0.56 3.75 15.38
C LEU A 161 0.98 2.28 15.40
N CYS A 162 0.50 1.44 14.47
CA CYS A 162 0.96 0.07 14.33
C CYS A 162 2.43 0.00 13.91
N GLU A 163 2.89 0.85 12.98
CA GLU A 163 4.31 0.94 12.63
C GLU A 163 5.19 1.30 13.84
N LEU A 164 4.79 2.31 14.62
CA LEU A 164 5.48 2.67 15.86
C LEU A 164 5.47 1.53 16.89
N ALA A 165 4.38 0.78 16.96
CA ALA A 165 4.27 -0.39 17.83
C ALA A 165 5.21 -1.52 17.40
N GLU A 166 5.34 -1.79 16.10
CA GLU A 166 6.26 -2.80 15.56
C GLU A 166 7.74 -2.39 15.76
N ILE A 167 8.06 -1.10 15.60
CA ILE A 167 9.39 -0.57 15.94
C ILE A 167 9.69 -0.75 17.44
N ALA A 168 8.71 -0.50 18.32
CA ALA A 168 8.87 -0.72 19.75
C ALA A 168 9.10 -2.20 20.09
N ILE A 169 8.42 -3.13 19.41
CA ILE A 169 8.65 -4.57 19.53
C ILE A 169 10.09 -4.94 19.14
N THR A 170 10.54 -4.45 17.99
CA THR A 170 11.92 -4.73 17.51
C THR A 170 12.99 -4.22 18.48
N ASN A 171 12.70 -3.11 19.18
CA ASN A 171 13.57 -2.54 20.20
C ASN A 171 13.40 -3.21 21.59
N GLY A 172 12.56 -4.25 21.71
CA GLY A 172 12.32 -4.96 22.98
C GLY A 172 11.39 -4.25 23.96
N ASP A 173 10.80 -3.10 23.59
CA ASP A 173 9.90 -2.32 24.45
C ASP A 173 8.42 -2.67 24.18
N VAL A 174 8.01 -3.85 24.65
CA VAL A 174 6.64 -4.34 24.50
C VAL A 174 5.62 -3.42 25.19
N LYS A 175 5.98 -2.82 26.32
CA LYS A 175 5.10 -1.90 27.05
C LYS A 175 4.77 -0.65 26.23
N LYS A 176 5.77 -0.11 25.52
CA LYS A 176 5.58 1.02 24.62
C LYS A 176 4.73 0.64 23.43
N SER A 177 4.93 -0.55 22.86
CA SER A 177 4.10 -1.10 21.80
C SER A 177 2.64 -1.16 22.21
N LEU A 178 2.33 -1.72 23.38
CA LEU A 178 0.96 -1.80 23.91
C LEU A 178 0.30 -0.41 24.09
N LYS A 179 1.06 0.62 24.46
CA LYS A 179 0.54 2.00 24.53
C LYS A 179 0.13 2.50 23.13
N PHE A 180 0.94 2.28 22.10
CA PHE A 180 0.57 2.67 20.74
C PHE A 180 -0.68 1.92 20.25
N ILE A 181 -0.75 0.62 20.48
CA ILE A 181 -1.93 -0.20 20.14
C ILE A 181 -3.18 0.27 20.89
N SER A 182 -3.05 0.60 22.19
CA SER A 182 -4.15 1.18 22.97
C SER A 182 -4.63 2.51 22.39
N SER A 183 -3.72 3.35 21.90
CA SER A 183 -4.07 4.61 21.23
C SER A 183 -4.78 4.35 19.90
N ALA A 184 -4.31 3.40 19.10
CA ALA A 184 -4.94 3.03 17.83
C ALA A 184 -6.38 2.50 18.06
N LYS A 185 -6.62 1.72 19.12
CA LYS A 185 -7.96 1.19 19.45
C LYS A 185 -8.97 2.24 19.93
N LYS A 186 -8.53 3.44 20.27
CA LYS A 186 -9.42 4.57 20.63
C LYS A 186 -9.95 5.32 19.41
N LEU A 187 -9.37 5.09 18.24
CA LEU A 187 -9.81 5.69 16.99
C LEU A 187 -11.14 5.05 16.52
N LYS A 188 -11.91 5.81 15.76
CA LYS A 188 -13.23 5.34 15.27
C LYS A 188 -13.11 4.20 14.27
N THR A 189 -12.04 4.18 13.50
CA THR A 189 -11.78 3.13 12.51
C THR A 189 -10.79 2.13 13.10
N MET A 190 -11.29 0.94 13.43
CA MET A 190 -10.43 -0.16 13.90
C MET A 190 -9.86 -0.92 12.71
N THR A 191 -8.56 -1.16 12.75
CA THR A 191 -7.88 -2.05 11.80
C THR A 191 -7.58 -3.38 12.47
N LEU A 192 -7.77 -4.47 11.75
CA LEU A 192 -7.42 -5.81 12.25
C LEU A 192 -5.90 -5.98 12.46
N ARG A 193 -5.10 -5.08 11.86
CA ARG A 193 -3.66 -5.00 12.12
C ARG A 193 -3.36 -4.76 13.60
N THR A 194 -4.17 -3.94 14.29
CA THR A 194 -3.99 -3.68 15.72
C THR A 194 -4.11 -4.94 16.56
N ASP A 195 -5.00 -5.86 16.17
CA ASP A 195 -5.16 -7.14 16.86
C ASP A 195 -4.01 -8.11 16.58
N LEU A 196 -3.51 -8.16 15.35
CA LEU A 196 -2.30 -8.94 15.03
C LEU A 196 -1.08 -8.47 15.83
N VAL A 197 -0.85 -7.15 15.88
CA VAL A 197 0.28 -6.59 16.65
C VAL A 197 0.08 -6.84 18.15
N LYS A 198 -1.16 -6.70 18.65
CA LYS A 198 -1.47 -7.03 20.07
C LYS A 198 -1.20 -8.48 20.38
N ALA A 199 -1.66 -9.42 19.54
CA ALA A 199 -1.42 -10.85 19.74
C ALA A 199 0.08 -11.17 19.79
N ARG A 200 0.88 -10.50 18.96
CA ARG A 200 2.34 -10.61 18.97
C ARG A 200 2.95 -10.09 20.27
N CYS A 201 2.47 -8.96 20.80
CA CYS A 201 2.89 -8.44 22.11
C CYS A 201 2.58 -9.43 23.24
N GLU A 202 1.36 -9.98 23.28
CA GLU A 202 0.95 -10.97 24.28
C GLU A 202 1.84 -12.24 24.21
N LYS A 203 2.18 -12.69 22.99
CA LYS A 203 3.12 -13.80 22.77
C LYS A 203 4.50 -13.50 23.36
N LEU A 204 5.04 -12.28 23.14
CA LEU A 204 6.34 -11.86 23.67
C LEU A 204 6.36 -11.72 25.20
N GLU A 205 5.24 -11.31 25.80
CA GLU A 205 5.05 -11.27 27.25
C GLU A 205 4.77 -12.66 27.86
N LYS A 206 4.80 -13.72 27.03
CA LYS A 206 4.47 -15.10 27.43
C LYS A 206 3.03 -15.28 27.91
N SER A 207 2.16 -14.36 27.60
CA SER A 207 0.72 -14.42 27.87
C SER A 207 0.02 -15.22 26.75
N TYR A 208 0.40 -16.49 26.61
CA TYR A 208 0.03 -17.31 25.45
C TYR A 208 -1.48 -17.54 25.33
N THR A 209 -2.20 -17.66 26.43
CA THR A 209 -3.66 -17.84 26.44
C THR A 209 -4.38 -16.62 25.84
N ASN A 210 -3.92 -15.40 26.17
CA ASN A 210 -4.46 -14.18 25.57
C ASN A 210 -4.11 -14.08 24.09
N ALA A 211 -2.88 -14.40 23.71
CA ALA A 211 -2.46 -14.42 22.31
C ALA A 211 -3.32 -15.39 21.48
N ILE A 212 -3.53 -16.62 21.97
CA ILE A 212 -4.39 -17.64 21.34
C ILE A 212 -5.80 -17.09 21.12
N LYS A 213 -6.39 -16.48 22.16
CA LYS A 213 -7.73 -15.89 22.06
C LYS A 213 -7.80 -14.86 20.93
N ILE A 214 -6.86 -13.94 20.87
CA ILE A 214 -6.84 -12.90 19.84
C ILE A 214 -6.66 -13.51 18.45
N TYR A 215 -5.74 -14.46 18.25
CA TYR A 215 -5.56 -15.11 16.95
C TYR A 215 -6.81 -15.90 16.52
N ARG A 216 -7.50 -16.58 17.43
CA ARG A 216 -8.78 -17.25 17.15
C ARG A 216 -9.84 -16.25 16.70
N ASP A 217 -9.96 -15.11 17.40
CA ASP A 217 -10.90 -14.04 17.02
C ASP A 217 -10.58 -13.47 15.65
N ILE A 218 -9.31 -13.28 15.30
CA ILE A 218 -8.89 -12.82 13.95
C ILE A 218 -9.31 -13.83 12.88
N ILE A 219 -9.04 -15.12 13.08
CA ILE A 219 -9.37 -16.18 12.11
C ILE A 219 -10.89 -16.29 11.91
N GLN A 220 -11.68 -16.15 12.97
CA GLN A 220 -13.14 -16.22 12.88
C GLN A 220 -13.75 -15.03 12.13
N ASN A 221 -13.19 -13.83 12.32
CA ASN A 221 -13.79 -12.59 11.84
C ASN A 221 -13.19 -12.08 10.54
N SER A 222 -12.04 -12.62 10.10
CA SER A 222 -11.31 -12.09 8.95
C SER A 222 -10.58 -13.16 8.13
N ALA A 223 -11.24 -13.60 7.07
CA ALA A 223 -10.68 -14.59 6.16
C ALA A 223 -9.32 -14.16 5.56
N TYR A 224 -9.13 -12.88 5.26
CA TYR A 224 -7.90 -12.41 4.60
C TYR A 224 -6.66 -12.38 5.52
N LEU A 225 -6.83 -12.49 6.84
CA LEU A 225 -5.72 -12.54 7.80
C LEU A 225 -5.38 -13.96 8.27
N ILE A 226 -6.08 -14.97 7.79
CA ILE A 226 -5.81 -16.38 8.15
C ILE A 226 -4.35 -16.73 7.83
N THR A 227 -3.85 -16.28 6.68
CA THR A 227 -2.47 -16.52 6.23
C THR A 227 -1.42 -16.04 7.24
N GLU A 228 -1.71 -14.95 7.97
CA GLU A 228 -0.83 -14.38 8.98
C GLU A 228 -1.09 -14.95 10.39
N ALA A 229 -2.36 -15.21 10.72
CA ALA A 229 -2.76 -15.61 12.08
C ALA A 229 -2.61 -17.12 12.36
N LEU A 230 -2.90 -17.97 11.38
CA LEU A 230 -2.91 -19.43 11.56
C LEU A 230 -1.53 -20.00 11.89
N PRO A 231 -0.42 -19.63 11.23
CA PRO A 231 0.91 -20.13 11.59
C PRO A 231 1.29 -19.80 13.03
N GLU A 232 0.99 -18.60 13.49
CA GLU A 232 1.26 -18.13 14.86
C GLU A 232 0.41 -18.90 15.88
N LEU A 233 -0.86 -19.14 15.56
CA LEU A 233 -1.76 -19.92 16.40
C LEU A 233 -1.28 -21.37 16.55
N VAL A 234 -0.85 -21.99 15.44
CA VAL A 234 -0.29 -23.36 15.43
C VAL A 234 0.97 -23.44 16.28
N ASP A 235 1.86 -22.45 16.14
CA ASP A 235 3.11 -22.40 16.90
C ASP A 235 2.84 -22.30 18.41
N LEU A 236 1.90 -21.46 18.84
CA LEU A 236 1.49 -21.33 20.23
C LEU A 236 0.91 -22.63 20.80
N HIS A 237 0.05 -23.32 20.05
CA HIS A 237 -0.52 -24.60 20.50
C HIS A 237 0.52 -25.73 20.55
N LYS A 238 1.53 -25.70 19.67
CA LYS A 238 2.68 -26.61 19.75
C LYS A 238 3.51 -26.35 21.01
N GLN A 239 3.79 -25.08 21.34
CA GLN A 239 4.54 -24.71 22.54
C GLN A 239 3.83 -25.10 23.84
N LEU A 240 2.50 -25.01 23.88
CA LEU A 240 1.68 -25.35 25.01
C LEU A 240 1.25 -26.83 25.05
N THR A 241 1.59 -27.62 24.03
CA THR A 241 1.14 -29.01 23.89
C THR A 241 -0.38 -29.20 23.89
N THR A 242 -1.13 -28.19 23.40
CA THR A 242 -2.60 -28.16 23.37
C THR A 242 -3.15 -28.34 21.95
N LEU A 243 -2.55 -29.24 21.17
CA LEU A 243 -2.95 -29.46 19.76
C LEU A 243 -4.37 -30.02 19.61
N GLU A 244 -4.90 -30.73 20.60
CA GLU A 244 -6.27 -31.22 20.59
C GLU A 244 -7.28 -30.07 20.59
N GLU A 245 -7.05 -29.04 21.40
CA GLU A 245 -7.90 -27.84 21.40
C GLU A 245 -7.90 -27.10 20.07
N LEU A 246 -6.74 -27.08 19.39
CA LEU A 246 -6.63 -26.51 18.04
C LEU A 246 -7.39 -27.34 17.04
N ASN A 247 -7.27 -28.68 17.09
CA ASN A 247 -8.03 -29.58 16.24
C ASN A 247 -9.54 -29.36 16.35
N ASP A 248 -10.06 -29.28 17.57
CA ASP A 248 -11.47 -29.04 17.81
C ASP A 248 -11.93 -27.65 17.31
N PHE A 249 -11.07 -26.65 17.47
CA PHE A 249 -11.37 -25.30 16.97
C PHE A 249 -11.45 -25.27 15.44
N ILE A 250 -10.46 -25.82 14.73
CA ILE A 250 -10.41 -25.88 13.27
C ILE A 250 -11.56 -26.71 12.72
N LYS A 251 -11.86 -27.86 13.33
CA LYS A 251 -12.98 -28.73 12.92
C LYS A 251 -14.34 -28.02 12.97
N ARG A 252 -14.58 -27.29 14.05
CA ARG A 252 -15.81 -26.46 14.17
C ARG A 252 -15.89 -25.37 13.11
N LEU A 253 -14.77 -24.70 12.81
CA LEU A 253 -14.71 -23.67 11.79
C LEU A 253 -14.94 -24.21 10.39
N SER A 254 -14.28 -25.33 10.03
CA SER A 254 -14.40 -25.94 8.71
C SER A 254 -15.83 -26.46 8.43
N GLN A 255 -16.51 -26.96 9.43
CA GLN A 255 -17.90 -27.42 9.35
C GLN A 255 -18.90 -26.26 9.17
N SER A 256 -18.62 -25.10 9.76
CA SER A 256 -19.51 -23.93 9.72
C SER A 256 -19.38 -23.12 8.43
N ASN A 257 -18.21 -23.13 7.78
CA ASN A 257 -17.92 -22.29 6.62
C ASN A 257 -16.92 -22.95 5.66
N GLN A 258 -17.46 -23.46 4.52
CA GLN A 258 -16.67 -24.15 3.51
C GLN A 258 -15.61 -23.25 2.84
N LYS A 259 -15.91 -21.96 2.65
CA LYS A 259 -14.94 -21.01 2.12
C LYS A 259 -13.75 -20.84 3.06
N LEU A 260 -14.04 -20.72 4.36
CA LEU A 260 -13.01 -20.61 5.40
C LEU A 260 -12.14 -21.88 5.48
N SER A 261 -12.76 -23.07 5.33
CA SER A 261 -12.03 -24.34 5.23
C SER A 261 -11.00 -24.34 4.08
N ARG A 262 -11.38 -23.84 2.90
CA ARG A 262 -10.46 -23.73 1.75
C ARG A 262 -9.33 -22.73 2.01
N ASP A 263 -9.62 -21.58 2.58
CA ASP A 263 -8.61 -20.56 2.89
C ASP A 263 -7.61 -21.07 3.95
N ILE A 264 -8.09 -21.87 4.91
CA ILE A 264 -7.24 -22.60 5.87
C ILE A 264 -6.37 -23.63 5.13
N GLY A 265 -6.96 -24.47 4.26
CA GLY A 265 -6.23 -25.49 3.49
C GLY A 265 -5.12 -24.85 2.63
N TYR A 266 -5.43 -23.77 1.91
CA TYR A 266 -4.43 -22.99 1.18
C TYR A 266 -3.30 -22.49 2.09
N THR A 267 -3.65 -21.91 3.24
CA THR A 267 -2.68 -21.39 4.22
C THR A 267 -1.76 -22.49 4.76
N VAL A 268 -2.30 -23.67 5.01
CA VAL A 268 -1.54 -24.85 5.46
C VAL A 268 -0.52 -25.27 4.40
N ILE A 269 -0.92 -25.30 3.12
CA ILE A 269 -0.03 -25.64 2.02
C ILE A 269 1.12 -24.63 1.90
N ILE A 270 0.81 -23.33 1.81
CA ILE A 270 1.84 -22.30 1.59
C ILE A 270 2.84 -22.17 2.74
N ASN A 271 2.40 -22.44 3.97
CA ASN A 271 3.25 -22.40 5.17
C ASN A 271 3.84 -23.76 5.55
N ASN A 272 3.52 -24.83 4.79
CA ASN A 272 3.97 -26.21 5.05
C ASN A 272 3.72 -26.66 6.51
N ILE A 273 2.49 -26.43 6.98
CA ILE A 273 2.07 -26.83 8.33
C ILE A 273 1.70 -28.32 8.29
N ASN A 274 2.27 -29.11 9.21
CA ASN A 274 2.07 -30.57 9.24
C ASN A 274 1.76 -31.04 10.67
N GLY A 275 1.17 -32.26 10.75
CA GLY A 275 0.97 -32.97 12.01
C GLY A 275 -0.28 -32.57 12.79
N ILE A 276 -1.32 -32.05 12.08
CA ILE A 276 -2.60 -31.66 12.68
C ILE A 276 -3.72 -32.17 11.77
N SER A 277 -4.47 -33.17 12.23
CA SER A 277 -5.45 -33.92 11.40
C SER A 277 -6.56 -33.01 10.83
N SER A 278 -7.12 -32.08 11.60
CA SER A 278 -8.15 -31.17 11.13
C SER A 278 -7.68 -30.20 10.05
N LEU A 279 -6.38 -29.87 10.04
CA LEU A 279 -5.78 -29.07 8.97
C LEU A 279 -5.57 -29.89 7.72
N ASP A 280 -5.31 -31.19 7.85
CA ASP A 280 -5.23 -32.12 6.70
C ASP A 280 -6.58 -32.27 6.03
N ASP A 281 -7.68 -32.33 6.78
CA ASP A 281 -9.05 -32.31 6.25
C ASP A 281 -9.33 -31.03 5.43
N CYS A 282 -8.87 -29.89 5.92
CA CYS A 282 -8.99 -28.61 5.18
C CYS A 282 -8.17 -28.62 3.88
N VAL A 283 -6.98 -29.23 3.88
CA VAL A 283 -6.15 -29.39 2.67
C VAL A 283 -6.84 -30.29 1.67
N ASN A 284 -7.42 -31.42 2.09
CA ASN A 284 -8.18 -32.30 1.22
C ASN A 284 -9.36 -31.55 0.59
N SER A 285 -10.13 -30.83 1.40
CA SER A 285 -11.23 -29.99 0.92
C SER A 285 -10.76 -28.90 -0.07
N TYR A 286 -9.58 -28.31 0.14
CA TYR A 286 -9.00 -27.36 -0.79
C TYR A 286 -8.67 -28.00 -2.13
N ILE A 287 -8.00 -29.16 -2.14
CA ILE A 287 -7.58 -29.90 -3.33
C ILE A 287 -8.81 -30.36 -4.14
N GLU A 288 -9.83 -30.91 -3.47
CA GLU A 288 -11.05 -31.40 -4.12
C GLU A 288 -11.87 -30.30 -4.80
N ASN A 289 -11.77 -29.07 -4.31
CA ASN A 289 -12.49 -27.91 -4.84
C ASN A 289 -11.67 -27.09 -5.86
N ASP A 290 -10.38 -27.36 -6.03
CA ASP A 290 -9.52 -26.72 -7.03
C ASP A 290 -9.47 -27.60 -8.29
N SER A 291 -10.06 -27.12 -9.40
CA SER A 291 -10.20 -27.87 -10.64
C SER A 291 -8.85 -28.29 -11.22
N ILE A 292 -7.85 -27.41 -11.15
CA ILE A 292 -6.52 -27.66 -11.70
C ILE A 292 -5.80 -28.73 -10.87
N LEU A 293 -5.84 -28.61 -9.55
CA LEU A 293 -5.22 -29.59 -8.65
C LEU A 293 -5.90 -30.96 -8.75
N LYS A 294 -7.23 -30.97 -8.83
CA LYS A 294 -8.00 -32.19 -8.99
C LYS A 294 -7.64 -32.93 -10.30
N GLU A 295 -7.64 -32.21 -11.42
CA GLU A 295 -7.26 -32.76 -12.71
C GLU A 295 -5.82 -33.27 -12.71
N PHE A 296 -4.88 -32.51 -12.12
CA PHE A 296 -3.48 -32.92 -11.98
C PHE A 296 -3.31 -34.19 -11.16
N LEU A 297 -4.10 -34.38 -10.12
CA LEU A 297 -4.06 -35.58 -9.27
C LEU A 297 -4.80 -36.76 -9.90
N ASP A 298 -5.93 -36.53 -10.60
CA ASP A 298 -6.67 -37.53 -11.30
C ASP A 298 -5.86 -38.13 -12.47
N ILE A 299 -5.13 -37.29 -13.22
CA ILE A 299 -4.20 -37.76 -14.28
C ILE A 299 -3.10 -38.65 -13.67
N SER A 300 -2.67 -38.41 -12.46
CA SER A 300 -1.67 -39.23 -11.77
C SER A 300 -2.22 -40.62 -11.35
N HIS A 301 -3.55 -40.75 -11.20
CA HIS A 301 -4.23 -42.00 -10.84
C HIS A 301 -4.59 -42.86 -12.03
N ASP A 302 -4.87 -42.28 -13.21
CA ASP A 302 -5.32 -43.01 -14.41
C ASP A 302 -4.19 -43.75 -15.15
N LYS A 303 -2.93 -43.52 -14.85
CA LYS A 303 -1.82 -44.33 -15.38
C LYS A 303 -1.70 -45.63 -14.60
N LYS A 304 -2.68 -46.54 -14.83
CA LYS A 304 -2.71 -47.89 -14.29
C LYS A 304 -1.70 -48.86 -14.94
N ASP A 305 -0.86 -48.39 -15.84
CA ASP A 305 0.14 -49.25 -16.49
C ASP A 305 1.56 -48.77 -16.14
N MET A 306 2.22 -49.69 -15.45
CA MET A 306 3.65 -49.78 -15.17
C MET A 306 4.25 -48.86 -14.07
N LEU A 307 4.72 -49.57 -13.08
CA LEU A 307 5.48 -49.23 -11.91
C LEU A 307 4.61 -48.82 -10.71
N ARG A 308 4.73 -49.60 -9.67
CA ARG A 308 4.28 -49.30 -8.30
C ARG A 308 4.58 -47.83 -7.95
N ILE A 309 3.65 -46.97 -8.29
CA ILE A 309 3.63 -45.65 -7.68
C ILE A 309 3.23 -45.92 -6.23
N GLU A 310 4.23 -45.97 -5.34
CA GLU A 310 3.99 -45.78 -3.91
C GLU A 310 2.96 -44.69 -3.78
N THR A 311 1.88 -44.95 -3.06
CA THR A 311 0.85 -43.97 -2.73
C THR A 311 1.53 -42.65 -2.47
N ILE A 312 1.35 -41.66 -3.36
CA ILE A 312 1.96 -40.34 -3.20
C ILE A 312 1.41 -39.82 -1.88
N SER A 313 2.25 -39.82 -0.86
CA SER A 313 1.82 -39.41 0.46
C SER A 313 1.36 -37.96 0.38
N MET A 314 0.25 -37.62 1.02
CA MET A 314 -0.29 -36.23 1.09
C MET A 314 0.80 -35.23 1.48
N ASP A 315 1.78 -35.64 2.26
CA ASP A 315 2.95 -34.83 2.63
C ASP A 315 3.86 -34.50 1.45
N LYS A 316 4.00 -35.41 0.46
CA LYS A 316 4.79 -35.12 -0.76
C LYS A 316 4.04 -34.09 -1.62
N ILE A 317 2.72 -34.21 -1.75
CA ILE A 317 1.87 -33.24 -2.46
C ILE A 317 1.97 -31.86 -1.81
N LYS A 318 1.76 -31.78 -0.50
CA LYS A 318 1.90 -30.54 0.27
C LYS A 318 3.27 -29.87 0.07
N ARG A 319 4.35 -30.66 0.16
CA ARG A 319 5.72 -30.14 -0.04
C ARG A 319 5.93 -29.60 -1.44
N SER A 320 5.42 -30.28 -2.46
CA SER A 320 5.53 -29.84 -3.85
C SER A 320 4.73 -28.56 -4.09
N LEU A 321 3.49 -28.52 -3.65
CA LEU A 321 2.65 -27.33 -3.72
C LEU A 321 3.23 -26.16 -2.92
N SER A 322 3.80 -26.41 -1.74
CA SER A 322 4.47 -25.39 -0.95
C SER A 322 5.70 -24.80 -1.66
N LYS A 323 6.48 -25.62 -2.36
CA LYS A 323 7.61 -25.14 -3.18
C LYS A 323 7.13 -24.25 -4.33
N LEU A 324 6.08 -24.66 -5.04
CA LEU A 324 5.47 -23.88 -6.11
C LEU A 324 4.91 -22.55 -5.57
N ALA A 325 4.16 -22.59 -4.48
CA ALA A 325 3.58 -21.41 -3.86
C ALA A 325 4.64 -20.39 -3.34
N ARG A 326 5.84 -20.84 -3.01
CA ARG A 326 6.95 -19.93 -2.63
C ARG A 326 7.49 -19.11 -3.81
N SER A 327 7.33 -19.60 -5.04
CA SER A 327 7.77 -18.90 -6.25
C SER A 327 6.70 -17.93 -6.78
N THR A 328 5.47 -18.00 -6.26
CA THR A 328 4.34 -17.18 -6.71
C THR A 328 4.02 -16.08 -5.70
N PRO A 329 3.43 -14.96 -6.15
CA PRO A 329 2.92 -13.94 -5.23
C PRO A 329 1.84 -14.54 -4.31
N ARG A 330 1.83 -14.12 -3.04
CA ARG A 330 0.82 -14.53 -2.06
C ARG A 330 -0.30 -13.52 -1.88
N TYR A 331 -0.03 -12.25 -2.19
CA TYR A 331 -0.93 -11.13 -1.99
C TYR A 331 -1.03 -10.28 -3.24
N GLN A 332 -2.20 -9.73 -3.47
CA GLN A 332 -2.45 -8.76 -4.54
C GLN A 332 -3.22 -7.56 -4.01
N CYS A 333 -2.86 -6.37 -4.48
CA CYS A 333 -3.58 -5.13 -4.18
C CYS A 333 -4.88 -5.07 -4.98
N GLU A 334 -6.03 -4.94 -4.31
CA GLU A 334 -7.35 -4.82 -4.95
C GLU A 334 -7.48 -3.53 -5.78
N SER A 335 -6.73 -2.47 -5.43
CA SER A 335 -6.83 -1.17 -6.09
C SER A 335 -6.01 -1.05 -7.37
N CYS A 336 -4.80 -1.65 -7.43
CA CYS A 336 -3.87 -1.45 -8.55
C CYS A 336 -3.28 -2.75 -9.12
N GLY A 337 -3.62 -3.92 -8.56
CA GLY A 337 -3.10 -5.21 -9.02
C GLY A 337 -1.66 -5.53 -8.61
N PHE A 338 -0.95 -4.64 -7.87
CA PHE A 338 0.41 -4.91 -7.40
C PHE A 338 0.44 -6.20 -6.56
N SER A 339 1.35 -7.11 -6.90
CA SER A 339 1.48 -8.40 -6.25
C SER A 339 2.74 -8.50 -5.39
N SER A 340 2.66 -9.20 -4.24
CA SER A 340 3.75 -9.32 -3.27
C SER A 340 3.78 -10.70 -2.61
N GLN A 341 4.96 -11.06 -2.07
CA GLN A 341 5.16 -12.30 -1.29
C GLN A 341 4.74 -12.15 0.19
N LYS A 342 4.73 -10.91 0.69
CA LYS A 342 4.40 -10.59 2.08
C LYS A 342 3.21 -9.66 2.12
N LEU A 343 2.43 -9.73 3.17
CA LEU A 343 1.38 -8.75 3.43
C LEU A 343 1.99 -7.37 3.63
N LEU A 344 1.63 -6.43 2.76
CA LEU A 344 2.02 -5.02 2.84
C LEU A 344 0.80 -4.21 3.23
N TRP A 345 0.86 -3.54 4.37
CA TRP A 345 -0.24 -2.71 4.83
C TRP A 345 -0.40 -1.43 4.00
N LEU A 346 0.71 -0.87 3.54
CA LEU A 346 0.76 0.22 2.55
C LEU A 346 1.19 -0.35 1.19
N CYS A 347 0.36 -0.22 0.18
CA CYS A 347 0.72 -0.65 -1.18
C CYS A 347 1.84 0.25 -1.75
N PRO A 348 2.99 -0.29 -2.18
CA PRO A 348 4.10 0.54 -2.69
C PRO A 348 3.78 1.20 -4.03
N SER A 349 2.84 0.66 -4.81
CA SER A 349 2.43 1.18 -6.11
C SER A 349 1.40 2.31 -5.97
N CYS A 350 0.21 2.02 -5.43
CA CYS A 350 -0.89 3.01 -5.35
C CYS A 350 -0.94 3.79 -4.04
N LYS A 351 -0.05 3.51 -3.08
CA LYS A 351 0.04 4.17 -1.78
C LYS A 351 -1.25 4.12 -0.94
N GLN A 352 -2.09 3.12 -1.17
CA GLN A 352 -3.29 2.91 -0.38
C GLN A 352 -3.05 1.89 0.74
N TRP A 353 -3.67 2.15 1.89
CA TRP A 353 -3.63 1.29 3.06
C TRP A 353 -4.68 0.18 3.00
N GLU A 354 -4.37 -0.99 3.57
CA GLU A 354 -5.28 -2.15 3.71
C GLU A 354 -5.88 -2.69 2.40
N THR A 355 -5.18 -2.53 1.28
CA THR A 355 -5.66 -2.98 -0.03
C THR A 355 -5.11 -4.34 -0.48
N GLN A 356 -4.17 -4.91 0.25
CA GLN A 356 -3.60 -6.21 -0.04
C GLN A 356 -4.51 -7.34 0.44
N ARG A 357 -4.80 -8.29 -0.47
CA ARG A 357 -5.58 -9.50 -0.16
C ARG A 357 -4.78 -10.75 -0.54
N PRO A 358 -4.87 -11.82 0.24
CA PRO A 358 -4.26 -13.08 -0.14
C PRO A 358 -4.95 -13.67 -1.38
N PHE A 359 -4.19 -14.32 -2.23
CA PHE A 359 -4.77 -15.18 -3.24
C PHE A 359 -5.49 -16.36 -2.57
N SER A 360 -6.59 -16.81 -3.15
CA SER A 360 -7.35 -17.97 -2.66
C SER A 360 -6.81 -19.30 -3.21
N ASN A 361 -5.93 -19.26 -4.22
CA ASN A 361 -5.39 -20.40 -4.92
C ASN A 361 -3.93 -20.17 -5.33
N VAL A 362 -3.22 -21.26 -5.59
CA VAL A 362 -1.86 -21.21 -6.16
C VAL A 362 -1.96 -20.65 -7.58
N GLN A 363 -1.17 -19.61 -7.85
CA GLN A 363 -1.17 -18.92 -9.16
C GLN A 363 -0.33 -19.69 -10.19
N PHE A 364 -0.90 -20.75 -10.75
CA PHE A 364 -0.21 -21.61 -11.73
C PHE A 364 0.18 -20.86 -13.01
N ASP A 365 -0.65 -19.95 -13.49
CA ASP A 365 -0.36 -19.15 -14.69
C ASP A 365 0.91 -18.32 -14.55
N SER A 366 1.17 -17.77 -13.37
CA SER A 366 2.40 -17.02 -13.07
C SER A 366 3.65 -17.91 -13.06
N ILE A 367 3.48 -19.21 -12.82
CA ILE A 367 4.57 -20.20 -12.88
C ILE A 367 4.87 -20.54 -14.33
N LEU A 368 3.84 -20.83 -15.14
CA LEU A 368 3.97 -21.20 -16.55
C LEU A 368 4.63 -20.07 -17.37
N GLN A 369 4.31 -18.81 -17.09
CA GLN A 369 4.93 -17.65 -17.74
C GLN A 369 6.42 -17.48 -17.41
N ARG A 370 6.91 -18.04 -16.31
CA ARG A 370 8.33 -17.98 -15.89
C ARG A 370 9.15 -19.20 -16.29
N MET A 371 8.52 -20.26 -16.76
CA MET A 371 9.24 -21.39 -17.31
C MET A 371 9.82 -20.97 -18.67
N PRO A 372 11.15 -21.14 -18.91
CA PRO A 372 11.67 -20.98 -20.25
C PRO A 372 10.94 -21.95 -21.16
N LEU A 373 10.40 -21.43 -22.27
CA LEU A 373 9.87 -22.29 -23.33
C LEU A 373 10.97 -23.28 -23.66
N ILE A 374 10.80 -24.53 -23.30
CA ILE A 374 11.65 -25.62 -23.78
C ILE A 374 11.38 -25.64 -25.28
N SER A 375 12.25 -24.96 -26.04
CA SER A 375 12.25 -25.11 -27.50
C SER A 375 12.65 -26.54 -27.80
N ASP A 376 11.72 -27.29 -28.41
CA ASP A 376 11.95 -28.63 -29.00
C ASP A 376 13.14 -28.62 -29.97
#